data_d44e2f8a12b4a814dbbed21d602af334
#
_entry.id   d44e2f8a12b4a814dbbed21d602af334
#
_cell.length_a   1.000
_cell.length_b   1.000
_cell.length_c   1.000
_cell.angle_alpha   90.00
_cell.angle_beta   90.00
_cell.angle_gamma   90.00
#
_symmetry.space_group_name_H-M   'P 1'
#
loop_
_entity.id
_entity.type
_entity.pdbx_description
1 polymer ?
#
loop_
_entity_poly.entity_id
_entity_poly.type
_entity_poly.pdbx_seq_one_letter_code
_entity_poly.pdbx_strand_id
1 'polypeptide(L)'
;TRSEYDEAGRLKAQTDAAGRRTEYSLHMASGAVTAVTGPDGRTVRYGYNSQRQVTSVTYPDGLRSSREYDEKGRLTAETSRSGETTRYSYDDPASELPTGIQDATGSTKQMAWSRYGQLLAFTDCSGYTTRYEYDRYGQQIAVHREEGISTYSSYNPRGQ
;
A
#
# COMPACT_ATOMS: atom_id res chain seq x y z
N THR A 1 0.38 -8.75 30.97
CA THR A 1 -0.14 -9.10 29.65
C THR A 1 -0.39 -10.60 29.55
N ARG A 2 -1.57 -10.98 29.13
CA ARG A 2 -1.96 -12.38 29.02
C ARG A 2 -2.38 -12.68 27.57
N SER A 3 -1.91 -13.81 27.03
CA SER A 3 -2.27 -14.27 25.70
C SER A 3 -3.03 -15.60 25.78
N GLU A 4 -4.08 -15.74 24.98
CA GLU A 4 -4.88 -16.94 24.88
C GLU A 4 -4.77 -17.51 23.47
N TYR A 5 -4.65 -18.84 23.35
CA TYR A 5 -4.43 -19.53 22.09
C TYR A 5 -5.54 -20.55 21.84
N ASP A 6 -5.83 -20.82 20.56
CA ASP A 6 -6.77 -21.86 20.17
C ASP A 6 -6.11 -23.26 20.23
N GLU A 7 -6.87 -24.30 19.87
CA GLU A 7 -6.37 -25.67 19.88
C GLU A 7 -5.22 -25.92 18.90
N ALA A 8 -5.12 -25.07 17.86
CA ALA A 8 -4.04 -25.13 16.86
C ALA A 8 -2.82 -24.30 17.27
N GLY A 9 -2.82 -23.67 18.46
CA GLY A 9 -1.73 -22.84 18.92
C GLY A 9 -1.74 -21.41 18.36
N ARG A 10 -2.83 -20.96 17.78
CA ARG A 10 -2.96 -19.63 17.22
C ARG A 10 -3.50 -18.65 18.25
N LEU A 11 -3.00 -17.39 18.21
CA LEU A 11 -3.45 -16.35 19.13
C LEU A 11 -4.93 -16.01 18.86
N LYS A 12 -5.79 -16.19 19.87
CA LYS A 12 -7.22 -15.86 19.76
C LYS A 12 -7.62 -14.65 20.61
N ALA A 13 -6.86 -14.31 21.65
CA ALA A 13 -7.14 -13.15 22.47
C ALA A 13 -5.90 -12.69 23.19
N GLN A 14 -5.84 -11.40 23.50
CA GLN A 14 -4.75 -10.80 24.28
C GLN A 14 -5.32 -9.81 25.27
N THR A 15 -4.87 -9.86 26.51
CA THR A 15 -5.29 -8.94 27.59
C THR A 15 -4.06 -8.17 28.05
N ASP A 16 -4.15 -6.83 28.10
CA ASP A 16 -3.05 -6.00 28.56
C ASP A 16 -3.02 -5.90 30.08
N ALA A 17 -2.03 -5.16 30.60
CA ALA A 17 -1.84 -5.00 32.05
C ALA A 17 -3.00 -4.26 32.73
N ALA A 18 -3.78 -3.49 31.98
CA ALA A 18 -4.96 -2.78 32.49
C ALA A 18 -6.24 -3.62 32.44
N GLY A 19 -6.16 -4.88 31.99
CA GLY A 19 -7.30 -5.77 31.86
C GLY A 19 -8.10 -5.59 30.58
N ARG A 20 -7.63 -4.79 29.63
CA ARG A 20 -8.30 -4.58 28.36
C ARG A 20 -8.04 -5.76 27.43
N ARG A 21 -9.11 -6.35 26.91
CA ARG A 21 -9.05 -7.56 26.11
C ARG A 21 -9.34 -7.29 24.64
N THR A 22 -8.49 -7.83 23.76
CA THR A 22 -8.67 -7.82 22.31
C THR A 22 -8.83 -9.26 21.86
N GLU A 23 -9.88 -9.54 21.07
CA GLU A 23 -10.17 -10.86 20.53
C GLU A 23 -9.93 -10.91 19.04
N TYR A 24 -9.41 -12.04 18.56
CA TYR A 24 -9.11 -12.29 17.16
C TYR A 24 -9.91 -13.48 16.66
N SER A 25 -10.59 -13.32 15.51
CA SER A 25 -11.20 -14.43 14.79
C SER A 25 -10.28 -14.82 13.65
N LEU A 26 -10.06 -16.13 13.46
CA LEU A 26 -9.09 -16.65 12.50
C LEU A 26 -9.77 -17.53 11.49
N HIS A 27 -9.30 -17.49 10.24
CA HIS A 27 -9.74 -18.41 9.19
C HIS A 27 -9.16 -19.80 9.49
N MET A 28 -10.02 -20.81 9.56
CA MET A 28 -9.63 -22.13 10.02
C MET A 28 -8.52 -22.79 9.20
N ALA A 29 -8.54 -22.62 7.89
CA ALA A 29 -7.56 -23.26 7.00
C ALA A 29 -6.24 -22.51 6.92
N SER A 30 -6.25 -21.15 6.88
CA SER A 30 -5.07 -20.35 6.63
C SER A 30 -4.47 -19.72 7.88
N GLY A 31 -5.25 -19.61 8.97
CA GLY A 31 -4.84 -18.88 10.17
C GLY A 31 -4.87 -17.36 10.02
N ALA A 32 -5.33 -16.83 8.89
CA ALA A 32 -5.43 -15.39 8.67
C ALA A 32 -6.48 -14.77 9.58
N VAL A 33 -6.20 -13.56 10.09
CA VAL A 33 -7.13 -12.86 10.98
C VAL A 33 -8.31 -12.34 10.15
N THR A 34 -9.53 -12.80 10.49
CA THR A 34 -10.76 -12.37 9.80
C THR A 34 -11.50 -11.28 10.54
N ALA A 35 -11.27 -11.16 11.84
CA ALA A 35 -11.88 -10.09 12.65
C ALA A 35 -11.04 -9.81 13.88
N VAL A 36 -11.05 -8.55 14.29
CA VAL A 36 -10.41 -8.11 15.54
C VAL A 36 -11.47 -7.33 16.34
N THR A 37 -11.77 -7.79 17.54
CA THR A 37 -12.70 -7.12 18.46
C THR A 37 -11.92 -6.51 19.60
N GLY A 38 -11.99 -5.18 19.73
CA GLY A 38 -11.30 -4.45 20.79
C GLY A 38 -12.03 -4.50 22.12
N PRO A 39 -11.40 -3.94 23.18
CA PRO A 39 -11.97 -3.93 24.53
C PRO A 39 -13.31 -3.21 24.64
N ASP A 40 -13.59 -2.28 23.70
CA ASP A 40 -14.86 -1.54 23.64
C ASP A 40 -15.98 -2.32 22.93
N GLY A 41 -15.73 -3.54 22.49
CA GLY A 41 -16.66 -4.37 21.75
C GLY A 41 -16.75 -4.07 20.27
N ARG A 42 -15.98 -3.11 19.77
CA ARG A 42 -15.98 -2.74 18.34
C ARG A 42 -15.17 -3.75 17.54
N THR A 43 -15.71 -4.15 16.41
CA THR A 43 -15.10 -5.18 15.57
C THR A 43 -14.73 -4.63 14.20
N VAL A 44 -13.48 -4.89 13.79
CA VAL A 44 -12.99 -4.68 12.43
C VAL A 44 -12.91 -6.04 11.76
N ARG A 45 -13.47 -6.16 10.54
CA ARG A 45 -13.49 -7.42 9.79
C ARG A 45 -12.62 -7.31 8.55
N TYR A 46 -11.91 -8.38 8.22
CA TYR A 46 -11.00 -8.45 7.08
C TYR A 46 -11.46 -9.54 6.11
N GLY A 47 -11.47 -9.20 4.80
CA GLY A 47 -11.69 -10.16 3.73
C GLY A 47 -10.38 -10.41 2.97
N TYR A 48 -10.20 -11.62 2.46
CA TYR A 48 -8.98 -12.02 1.76
C TYR A 48 -9.32 -12.67 0.42
N ASN A 49 -8.39 -12.58 -0.54
CA ASN A 49 -8.47 -13.32 -1.80
C ASN A 49 -7.79 -14.69 -1.66
N SER A 50 -7.79 -15.47 -2.75
CA SER A 50 -7.17 -16.79 -2.76
C SER A 50 -5.65 -16.77 -2.52
N GLN A 51 -5.00 -15.62 -2.70
CA GLN A 51 -3.57 -15.43 -2.48
C GLN A 51 -3.26 -14.90 -1.07
N ARG A 52 -4.26 -14.87 -0.19
CA ARG A 52 -4.16 -14.40 1.21
C ARG A 52 -3.87 -12.90 1.34
N GLN A 53 -4.18 -12.12 0.33
CA GLN A 53 -4.07 -10.66 0.39
C GLN A 53 -5.38 -10.06 0.88
N VAL A 54 -5.30 -9.00 1.70
CA VAL A 54 -6.48 -8.30 2.21
C VAL A 54 -7.19 -7.61 1.06
N THR A 55 -8.45 -7.99 0.80
CA THR A 55 -9.30 -7.39 -0.24
C THR A 55 -10.32 -6.43 0.33
N SER A 56 -10.66 -6.55 1.62
CA SER A 56 -11.61 -5.66 2.25
C SER A 56 -11.34 -5.50 3.73
N VAL A 57 -11.66 -4.31 4.25
CA VAL A 57 -11.68 -4.02 5.68
C VAL A 57 -13.02 -3.37 5.99
N THR A 58 -13.80 -3.99 6.86
CA THR A 58 -15.09 -3.44 7.32
C THR A 58 -14.92 -2.90 8.72
N TYR A 59 -15.19 -1.62 8.90
CA TYR A 59 -15.02 -0.90 10.15
C TYR A 59 -16.27 -0.99 11.04
N PRO A 60 -16.15 -0.74 12.35
CA PRO A 60 -17.29 -0.85 13.27
C PRO A 60 -18.47 0.07 12.94
N ASP A 61 -18.23 1.17 12.22
CA ASP A 61 -19.29 2.12 11.78
C ASP A 61 -20.04 1.62 10.54
N GLY A 62 -19.70 0.44 10.02
CA GLY A 62 -20.30 -0.14 8.81
C GLY A 62 -19.67 0.31 7.51
N LEU A 63 -18.72 1.25 7.55
CA LEU A 63 -17.98 1.67 6.37
C LEU A 63 -16.95 0.61 5.99
N ARG A 64 -16.62 0.57 4.70
CA ARG A 64 -15.74 -0.45 4.15
C ARG A 64 -14.71 0.16 3.22
N SER A 65 -13.46 -0.27 3.35
CA SER A 65 -12.44 -0.06 2.34
C SER A 65 -12.19 -1.37 1.59
N SER A 66 -11.73 -1.27 0.34
CA SER A 66 -11.47 -2.47 -0.46
C SER A 66 -10.23 -2.29 -1.32
N ARG A 67 -9.64 -3.41 -1.72
CA ARG A 67 -8.48 -3.47 -2.59
C ARG A 67 -8.66 -4.58 -3.61
N GLU A 68 -8.26 -4.31 -4.84
CA GLU A 68 -8.27 -5.28 -5.92
C GLU A 68 -6.83 -5.54 -6.37
N TYR A 69 -6.55 -6.79 -6.70
CA TYR A 69 -5.22 -7.24 -7.11
C TYR A 69 -5.32 -7.96 -8.46
N ASP A 70 -4.26 -7.91 -9.26
CA ASP A 70 -4.18 -8.66 -10.50
C ASP A 70 -3.74 -10.12 -10.25
N GLU A 71 -3.62 -10.90 -11.31
CA GLU A 71 -3.21 -12.30 -11.23
C GLU A 71 -1.82 -12.49 -10.63
N LYS A 72 -0.99 -11.46 -10.68
CA LYS A 72 0.37 -11.48 -10.13
C LYS A 72 0.46 -10.94 -8.71
N GLY A 73 -0.67 -10.58 -8.11
CA GLY A 73 -0.74 -10.06 -6.75
C GLY A 73 -0.42 -8.59 -6.63
N ARG A 74 -0.39 -7.84 -7.73
CA ARG A 74 -0.14 -6.39 -7.69
C ARG A 74 -1.45 -5.64 -7.46
N LEU A 75 -1.38 -4.57 -6.65
CA LEU A 75 -2.55 -3.73 -6.35
C LEU A 75 -3.00 -2.98 -7.61
N THR A 76 -4.24 -3.21 -8.06
CA THR A 76 -4.83 -2.56 -9.23
C THR A 76 -5.86 -1.49 -8.88
N ALA A 77 -6.48 -1.58 -7.72
CA ALA A 77 -7.43 -0.58 -7.26
C ALA A 77 -7.52 -0.58 -5.73
N GLU A 78 -7.75 0.59 -5.19
CA GLU A 78 -7.97 0.77 -3.76
C GLU A 78 -9.14 1.73 -3.56
N THR A 79 -10.15 1.31 -2.81
CA THR A 79 -11.31 2.14 -2.48
C THR A 79 -11.24 2.49 -1.00
N SER A 80 -11.25 3.78 -0.67
CA SER A 80 -11.21 4.26 0.71
C SER A 80 -12.56 4.08 1.41
N ARG A 81 -12.58 4.29 2.73
CA ARG A 81 -13.81 4.26 3.54
C ARG A 81 -14.84 5.25 3.03
N SER A 82 -14.41 6.37 2.47
CA SER A 82 -15.30 7.40 1.91
C SER A 82 -15.87 7.05 0.54
N GLY A 83 -15.44 5.92 -0.06
CA GLY A 83 -15.91 5.48 -1.36
C GLY A 83 -15.08 5.98 -2.54
N GLU A 84 -13.95 6.64 -2.27
CA GLU A 84 -13.06 7.13 -3.30
C GLU A 84 -12.14 6.00 -3.80
N THR A 85 -12.07 5.82 -5.12
CA THR A 85 -11.29 4.75 -5.73
C THR A 85 -10.07 5.31 -6.45
N THR A 86 -8.90 4.77 -6.14
CA THR A 86 -7.64 5.02 -6.85
C THR A 86 -7.29 3.76 -7.62
N ARG A 87 -6.93 3.91 -8.91
CA ARG A 87 -6.57 2.81 -9.80
C ARG A 87 -5.09 2.88 -10.17
N TYR A 88 -4.46 1.71 -10.26
CA TYR A 88 -3.04 1.57 -10.57
C TYR A 88 -2.87 0.75 -11.83
N SER A 89 -1.98 1.20 -12.73
CA SER A 89 -1.66 0.51 -13.97
C SER A 89 -0.19 0.12 -14.00
N TYR A 90 0.12 -1.00 -14.65
CA TYR A 90 1.47 -1.56 -14.74
C TYR A 90 1.77 -1.88 -16.20
N ASP A 91 2.85 -1.31 -16.75
CA ASP A 91 3.26 -1.58 -18.13
C ASP A 91 4.21 -2.78 -18.21
N ASP A 92 5.07 -2.94 -17.20
CA ASP A 92 6.00 -4.05 -17.15
C ASP A 92 5.37 -5.22 -16.38
N PRO A 93 5.12 -6.37 -17.02
CA PRO A 93 4.52 -7.51 -16.35
C PRO A 93 5.38 -8.11 -15.24
N ALA A 94 6.68 -7.80 -15.20
CA ALA A 94 7.58 -8.29 -14.16
C ALA A 94 7.79 -7.30 -13.01
N SER A 95 7.31 -6.05 -13.13
CA SER A 95 7.51 -5.01 -12.12
C SER A 95 6.34 -4.93 -11.15
N GLU A 96 6.63 -4.69 -9.89
CA GLU A 96 5.64 -4.40 -8.86
C GLU A 96 5.38 -2.89 -8.73
N LEU A 97 6.05 -2.05 -9.52
CA LEU A 97 5.92 -0.60 -9.48
C LEU A 97 4.91 -0.12 -10.50
N PRO A 98 3.90 0.67 -10.10
CA PRO A 98 2.89 1.15 -11.02
C PRO A 98 3.46 2.22 -11.95
N THR A 99 3.04 2.20 -13.21
CA THR A 99 3.38 3.23 -14.20
C THR A 99 2.27 4.26 -14.37
N GLY A 100 1.07 3.98 -13.89
CA GLY A 100 -0.05 4.91 -13.92
C GLY A 100 -0.86 4.86 -12.63
N ILE A 101 -1.34 6.03 -12.21
CA ILE A 101 -2.26 6.16 -11.08
C ILE A 101 -3.41 7.06 -11.53
N GLN A 102 -4.66 6.59 -11.37
CA GLN A 102 -5.86 7.38 -11.57
C GLN A 102 -6.57 7.56 -10.24
N ASP A 103 -6.75 8.79 -9.81
CA ASP A 103 -7.46 9.08 -8.57
C ASP A 103 -8.98 9.09 -8.75
N ALA A 104 -9.72 9.31 -7.67
CA ALA A 104 -11.19 9.26 -7.67
C ALA A 104 -11.83 10.38 -8.51
N THR A 105 -11.09 11.44 -8.82
CA THR A 105 -11.58 12.54 -9.68
C THR A 105 -11.40 12.23 -11.16
N GLY A 106 -10.74 11.13 -11.50
CA GLY A 106 -10.39 10.77 -12.86
C GLY A 106 -9.06 11.33 -13.34
N SER A 107 -8.38 12.11 -12.49
CA SER A 107 -7.06 12.65 -12.82
C SER A 107 -6.02 11.53 -12.86
N THR A 108 -5.16 11.55 -13.87
CA THR A 108 -4.15 10.52 -14.08
C THR A 108 -2.75 11.06 -13.90
N LYS A 109 -1.89 10.22 -13.34
CA LYS A 109 -0.46 10.47 -13.18
C LYS A 109 0.30 9.31 -13.80
N GLN A 110 1.45 9.59 -14.42
CA GLN A 110 2.28 8.56 -15.04
C GLN A 110 3.67 8.57 -14.45
N MET A 111 4.27 7.40 -14.34
CA MET A 111 5.59 7.22 -13.75
C MET A 111 6.42 6.29 -14.63
N ALA A 112 7.70 6.60 -14.76
CA ALA A 112 8.68 5.74 -15.42
C ALA A 112 9.74 5.37 -14.39
N TRP A 113 10.12 4.09 -14.36
CA TRP A 113 11.04 3.52 -13.38
C TRP A 113 12.26 2.92 -14.05
N SER A 114 13.42 3.03 -13.41
CA SER A 114 14.60 2.28 -13.81
C SER A 114 14.43 0.80 -13.42
N ARG A 115 15.29 -0.06 -13.98
CA ARG A 115 15.32 -1.46 -13.59
C ARG A 115 15.69 -1.67 -12.11
N TYR A 116 16.21 -0.64 -11.45
CA TYR A 116 16.59 -0.67 -10.02
C TYR A 116 15.51 -0.08 -9.12
N GLY A 117 14.33 0.25 -9.67
CA GLY A 117 13.22 0.81 -8.88
C GLY A 117 13.34 2.30 -8.60
N GLN A 118 14.21 3.02 -9.29
CA GLN A 118 14.35 4.47 -9.14
C GLN A 118 13.37 5.19 -10.05
N LEU A 119 12.71 6.23 -9.57
CA LEU A 119 11.79 7.04 -10.36
C LEU A 119 12.58 7.88 -11.37
N LEU A 120 12.38 7.63 -12.66
CA LEU A 120 13.05 8.35 -13.76
C LEU A 120 12.23 9.54 -14.22
N ALA A 121 10.90 9.44 -14.22
CA ALA A 121 10.03 10.50 -14.66
C ALA A 121 8.67 10.40 -13.97
N PHE A 122 8.07 11.54 -13.75
CA PHE A 122 6.73 11.67 -13.20
C PHE A 122 5.97 12.70 -14.00
N THR A 123 4.81 12.31 -14.57
CA THR A 123 3.92 13.21 -15.28
C THR A 123 2.69 13.44 -14.42
N ASP A 124 2.42 14.70 -14.09
CA ASP A 124 1.28 15.05 -13.24
C ASP A 124 -0.04 15.09 -14.05
N CYS A 125 -1.14 15.35 -13.36
CA CYS A 125 -2.46 15.36 -14.00
C CYS A 125 -2.66 16.50 -15.00
N SER A 126 -1.80 17.50 -15.01
CA SER A 126 -1.80 18.60 -15.98
C SER A 126 -0.96 18.27 -17.22
N GLY A 127 -0.28 17.14 -17.23
CA GLY A 127 0.56 16.71 -18.34
C GLY A 127 2.01 17.17 -18.27
N TYR A 128 2.41 17.85 -17.20
CA TYR A 128 3.80 18.27 -17.00
C TYR A 128 4.65 17.13 -16.50
N THR A 129 5.81 16.94 -17.10
CA THR A 129 6.73 15.86 -16.78
C THR A 129 7.93 16.39 -16.01
N THR A 130 8.24 15.74 -14.89
CA THR A 130 9.47 15.94 -14.13
C THR A 130 10.36 14.74 -14.36
N ARG A 131 11.62 14.95 -14.71
CA ARG A 131 12.61 13.90 -14.94
C ARG A 131 13.67 13.95 -13.86
N TYR A 132 14.15 12.76 -13.46
CA TYR A 132 15.12 12.59 -12.40
C TYR A 132 16.35 11.87 -12.93
N GLU A 133 17.53 12.34 -12.56
CA GLU A 133 18.79 11.70 -12.89
C GLU A 133 19.50 11.26 -11.62
N TYR A 134 20.18 10.12 -11.70
CA TYR A 134 20.88 9.50 -10.58
C TYR A 134 22.31 9.21 -10.95
N ASP A 135 23.23 9.29 -9.95
CA ASP A 135 24.61 8.86 -10.15
C ASP A 135 24.71 7.34 -10.06
N ARG A 136 25.93 6.83 -10.27
CA ARG A 136 26.16 5.37 -10.24
C ARG A 136 25.95 4.73 -8.86
N TYR A 137 25.84 5.55 -7.80
CA TYR A 137 25.55 5.08 -6.44
C TYR A 137 24.06 5.15 -6.09
N GLY A 138 23.22 5.54 -7.05
CA GLY A 138 21.77 5.65 -6.85
C GLY A 138 21.34 6.94 -6.18
N GLN A 139 22.22 7.94 -6.06
CA GLN A 139 21.89 9.23 -5.47
C GLN A 139 21.32 10.16 -6.54
N GLN A 140 20.24 10.89 -6.21
CA GLN A 140 19.62 11.82 -7.13
C GLN A 140 20.52 13.04 -7.33
N ILE A 141 20.96 13.29 -8.58
CA ILE A 141 21.86 14.39 -8.92
C ILE A 141 21.17 15.53 -9.67
N ALA A 142 20.02 15.29 -10.28
CA ALA A 142 19.31 16.33 -11.01
C ALA A 142 17.81 16.06 -11.05
N VAL A 143 17.04 17.14 -11.07
CA VAL A 143 15.59 17.13 -11.29
C VAL A 143 15.29 18.16 -12.38
N HIS A 144 14.69 17.70 -13.49
CA HIS A 144 14.33 18.54 -14.62
C HIS A 144 12.82 18.60 -14.75
N ARG A 145 12.27 19.80 -14.59
CA ARG A 145 10.83 20.03 -14.75
C ARG A 145 10.55 20.62 -16.13
N GLU A 146 9.47 20.20 -16.72
CA GLU A 146 9.09 20.59 -18.08
C GLU A 146 8.89 22.10 -18.26
N GLU A 147 8.62 22.82 -17.18
CA GLU A 147 8.48 24.27 -17.18
C GLU A 147 9.81 25.01 -17.30
N GLY A 148 10.92 24.29 -17.52
CA GLY A 148 12.25 24.87 -17.65
C GLY A 148 12.97 25.06 -16.32
N ILE A 149 12.40 24.58 -15.23
CA ILE A 149 13.02 24.64 -13.90
C ILE A 149 13.82 23.37 -13.69
N SER A 150 15.10 23.50 -13.42
CA SER A 150 15.98 22.38 -13.12
C SER A 150 16.69 22.58 -11.80
N THR A 151 16.83 21.51 -11.06
CA THR A 151 17.54 21.49 -9.79
C THR A 151 18.64 20.43 -9.85
N TYR A 152 19.84 20.77 -9.43
CA TYR A 152 20.99 19.89 -9.47
C TYR A 152 21.52 19.67 -8.06
N SER A 153 21.91 18.44 -7.79
CA SER A 153 22.51 18.05 -6.52
C SER A 153 23.80 17.28 -6.78
N SER A 154 24.80 17.48 -5.96
CA SER A 154 26.04 16.69 -6.01
C SER A 154 26.34 16.15 -4.63
N TYR A 155 26.94 14.97 -4.61
CA TYR A 155 27.22 14.25 -3.37
C TYR A 155 28.68 13.85 -3.35
N ASN A 156 29.30 13.88 -2.15
CA ASN A 156 30.61 13.31 -1.99
C ASN A 156 30.51 11.77 -1.98
N PRO A 157 31.65 11.02 -1.95
CA PRO A 157 31.61 9.56 -1.95
C PRO A 157 30.85 8.94 -0.77
N ARG A 158 30.57 9.71 0.29
CA ARG A 158 29.83 9.27 1.47
C ARG A 158 28.34 9.64 1.40
N GLY A 159 27.87 10.27 0.32
CA GLY A 159 26.49 10.67 0.16
C GLY A 159 26.11 11.98 0.87
N GLN A 160 27.06 12.82 1.19
CA GLN A 160 26.85 14.09 1.89
C GLN A 160 26.92 15.29 0.94
#